data_ea5c8992897a56de87af1e3c7d4719ad
#
_entry.id   ea5c8992897a56de87af1e3c7d4719ad
#
_cell.length_a   1.000
_cell.length_b   1.000
_cell.length_c   1.000
_cell.angle_alpha   90.00
_cell.angle_beta   90.00
_cell.angle_gamma   90.00
#
_symmetry.space_group_name_H-M   'P 1'
#
loop_
_entity.id
_entity.type
_entity.pdbx_description
1 polymer ?
#
loop_
_entity_poly.entity_id
_entity_poly.type
_entity_poly.pdbx_seq_one_letter_code
_entity_poly.pdbx_strand_id
1 'polypeptide(L)'
;MNGTDRSQKLLKAAILRIGIGLPLVALIIILPAGRWDYWQGWMYIATLFIPMFFVLGYFIKNDPALLERRLRMREKEAAQRKIIALSYLYFLVVFILPGLDVRFGWSNVPALVSILANVVVFAGYMIFVWVMTVNSYLSRTVEVD
;
A
#
# COMPACT_ATOMS: atom_id res chain seq x y z
N MET A 1 -25.48 -5.15 -17.39
CA MET A 1 -24.55 -4.07 -17.00
C MET A 1 -23.36 -4.17 -17.93
N ASN A 2 -23.15 -3.17 -18.77
CA ASN A 2 -22.11 -3.21 -19.81
C ASN A 2 -20.71 -3.21 -19.17
N GLY A 3 -19.75 -3.93 -19.77
CA GLY A 3 -18.40 -4.07 -19.23
C GLY A 3 -17.68 -2.71 -18.97
N THR A 4 -17.95 -1.72 -19.78
CA THR A 4 -17.48 -0.33 -19.63
C THR A 4 -18.01 0.35 -18.37
N ASP A 5 -19.26 0.14 -18.00
CA ASP A 5 -19.88 0.74 -16.81
C ASP A 5 -19.28 0.13 -15.51
N ARG A 6 -19.00 -1.17 -15.55
CA ARG A 6 -18.31 -1.88 -14.46
C ARG A 6 -16.89 -1.36 -14.25
N SER A 7 -16.11 -1.24 -15.33
CA SER A 7 -14.72 -0.73 -15.25
C SER A 7 -14.67 0.70 -14.74
N GLN A 8 -15.60 1.57 -15.14
CA GLN A 8 -15.67 2.95 -14.66
C GLN A 8 -15.99 3.04 -13.16
N LYS A 9 -16.89 2.19 -12.64
CA LYS A 9 -17.20 2.14 -11.21
C LYS A 9 -16.01 1.68 -10.39
N LEU A 10 -15.29 0.66 -10.86
CA LEU A 10 -14.05 0.18 -10.21
C LEU A 10 -12.95 1.24 -10.21
N LEU A 11 -12.78 1.92 -11.33
CA LEU A 11 -11.81 3.01 -11.45
C LEU A 11 -12.13 4.15 -10.48
N LYS A 12 -13.38 4.60 -10.43
CA LYS A 12 -13.79 5.66 -9.47
C LYS A 12 -13.56 5.24 -8.03
N ALA A 13 -13.92 4.02 -7.65
CA ALA A 13 -13.72 3.50 -6.30
C ALA A 13 -12.22 3.40 -5.93
N ALA A 14 -11.38 2.97 -6.88
CA ALA A 14 -9.94 2.87 -6.68
C ALA A 14 -9.30 4.26 -6.59
N ILE A 15 -9.64 5.20 -7.47
CA ILE A 15 -9.14 6.58 -7.43
C ILE A 15 -9.52 7.26 -6.12
N LEU A 16 -10.76 7.09 -5.65
CA LEU A 16 -11.20 7.66 -4.39
C LEU A 16 -10.38 7.13 -3.21
N ARG A 17 -10.14 5.80 -3.16
CA ARG A 17 -9.35 5.18 -2.10
C ARG A 17 -7.89 5.62 -2.13
N ILE A 18 -7.29 5.71 -3.31
CA ILE A 18 -5.92 6.21 -3.47
C ILE A 18 -5.85 7.70 -3.13
N GLY A 19 -6.83 8.49 -3.60
CA GLY A 19 -6.91 9.92 -3.34
C GLY A 19 -7.06 10.27 -1.85
N ILE A 20 -7.63 9.37 -1.04
CA ILE A 20 -7.69 9.50 0.42
C ILE A 20 -6.44 8.86 1.06
N GLY A 21 -6.05 7.69 0.59
CA GLY A 21 -4.97 6.90 1.17
C GLY A 21 -3.60 7.54 1.03
N LEU A 22 -3.31 8.13 -0.14
CA LEU A 22 -2.01 8.76 -0.39
C LEU A 22 -1.76 9.96 0.55
N PRO A 23 -2.66 10.95 0.68
CA PRO A 23 -2.48 12.04 1.64
C PRO A 23 -2.38 11.54 3.08
N LEU A 24 -3.18 10.53 3.45
CA LEU A 24 -3.16 9.96 4.79
C LEU A 24 -1.80 9.32 5.10
N VAL A 25 -1.27 8.51 4.20
CA VAL A 25 0.05 7.88 4.35
C VAL A 25 1.16 8.93 4.34
N ALA A 26 1.07 9.93 3.46
CA ALA A 26 2.03 11.03 3.43
C ALA A 26 2.04 11.80 4.76
N LEU A 27 0.87 12.09 5.35
CA LEU A 27 0.78 12.73 6.66
C LEU A 27 1.41 11.87 7.76
N ILE A 28 1.14 10.57 7.78
CA ILE A 28 1.68 9.65 8.80
C ILE A 28 3.21 9.56 8.73
N ILE A 29 3.79 9.66 7.53
CA ILE A 29 5.25 9.56 7.33
C ILE A 29 5.94 10.92 7.51
N ILE A 30 5.40 11.99 6.93
CA ILE A 30 6.07 13.30 6.87
C ILE A 30 5.82 14.15 8.12
N LEU A 31 4.60 14.10 8.68
CA LEU A 31 4.24 14.93 9.83
C LEU A 31 5.12 14.67 11.07
N PRO A 32 5.45 13.40 11.44
CA PRO A 32 6.34 13.12 12.56
C PRO A 32 7.76 13.68 12.36
N ALA A 33 8.25 13.73 11.12
CA ALA A 33 9.55 14.30 10.82
C ALA A 33 9.62 15.82 11.07
N GLY A 34 8.47 16.52 11.05
CA GLY A 34 8.38 17.96 11.30
C GLY A 34 9.05 18.83 10.22
N ARG A 35 9.41 18.24 9.07
CA ARG A 35 10.12 18.91 7.98
C ARG A 35 9.70 18.36 6.63
N TRP A 36 9.52 19.23 5.64
CA TRP A 36 9.06 18.85 4.30
C TRP A 36 10.20 18.31 3.41
N ASP A 37 11.43 18.60 3.73
CA ASP A 37 12.62 18.16 3.00
C ASP A 37 13.09 16.75 3.41
N TYR A 38 12.25 16.00 4.13
CA TYR A 38 12.48 14.59 4.46
C TYR A 38 12.37 13.71 3.21
N TRP A 39 13.43 13.74 2.38
CA TRP A 39 13.49 13.09 1.06
C TRP A 39 13.33 11.56 1.13
N GLN A 40 13.79 10.91 2.20
CA GLN A 40 13.65 9.47 2.40
C GLN A 40 12.17 9.08 2.51
N GLY A 41 11.38 9.86 3.22
CA GLY A 41 9.94 9.67 3.33
C GLY A 41 9.23 9.84 1.98
N TRP A 42 9.59 10.87 1.21
CA TRP A 42 9.04 11.09 -0.13
C TRP A 42 9.42 9.97 -1.10
N MET A 43 10.68 9.50 -1.05
CA MET A 43 11.14 8.38 -1.86
C MET A 43 10.35 7.10 -1.54
N TYR A 44 10.09 6.83 -0.25
CA TYR A 44 9.30 5.68 0.16
C TYR A 44 7.84 5.77 -0.32
N ILE A 45 7.21 6.93 -0.19
CA ILE A 45 5.86 7.19 -0.71
C ILE A 45 5.83 6.96 -2.23
N ALA A 46 6.80 7.48 -2.97
CA ALA A 46 6.90 7.27 -4.40
C ALA A 46 7.06 5.78 -4.76
N THR A 47 7.90 5.05 -4.03
CA THR A 47 8.13 3.61 -4.21
C THR A 47 6.84 2.79 -4.02
N LEU A 48 5.96 3.20 -3.12
CA LEU A 48 4.68 2.52 -2.90
C LEU A 48 3.61 2.90 -3.93
N PHE A 49 3.45 4.20 -4.20
CA PHE A 49 2.29 4.69 -4.94
C PHE A 49 2.50 4.70 -6.45
N ILE A 50 3.71 4.96 -6.96
CA ILE A 50 3.95 4.97 -8.41
C ILE A 50 3.65 3.60 -9.02
N PRO A 51 4.23 2.48 -8.53
CA PRO A 51 3.90 1.16 -9.08
C PRO A 51 2.42 0.80 -8.90
N MET A 52 1.79 1.25 -7.81
CA MET A 52 0.38 0.98 -7.54
C MET A 52 -0.53 1.53 -8.65
N PHE A 53 -0.24 2.70 -9.20
CA PHE A 53 -1.01 3.25 -10.34
C PHE A 53 -0.88 2.37 -11.58
N PHE A 54 0.32 1.87 -11.89
CA PHE A 54 0.54 0.96 -13.02
C PHE A 54 -0.18 -0.38 -12.82
N VAL A 55 -0.08 -0.95 -11.62
CA VAL A 55 -0.75 -2.20 -11.25
C VAL A 55 -2.26 -2.07 -11.31
N LEU A 56 -2.79 -0.95 -10.81
CA LEU A 56 -4.22 -0.65 -10.90
C LEU A 56 -4.69 -0.59 -12.37
N GLY A 57 -3.97 0.14 -13.23
CA GLY A 57 -4.26 0.22 -14.66
C GLY A 57 -4.23 -1.14 -15.34
N TYR A 58 -3.24 -1.96 -14.99
CA TYR A 58 -3.12 -3.32 -15.49
C TYR A 58 -4.33 -4.19 -15.12
N PHE A 59 -4.73 -4.22 -13.83
CA PHE A 59 -5.85 -5.06 -13.39
C PHE A 59 -7.22 -4.56 -13.87
N ILE A 60 -7.40 -3.26 -14.00
CA ILE A 60 -8.65 -2.71 -14.61
C ILE A 60 -8.83 -3.24 -16.04
N LYS A 61 -7.72 -3.33 -16.79
CA LYS A 61 -7.75 -3.76 -18.19
C LYS A 61 -7.82 -5.29 -18.34
N ASN A 62 -7.05 -6.04 -17.55
CA ASN A 62 -6.84 -7.47 -17.77
C ASN A 62 -7.64 -8.37 -16.83
N ASP A 63 -7.89 -7.95 -15.57
CA ASP A 63 -8.68 -8.73 -14.61
C ASP A 63 -9.50 -7.83 -13.66
N PRO A 64 -10.55 -7.18 -14.17
CA PRO A 64 -11.41 -6.35 -13.36
C PRO A 64 -12.16 -7.14 -12.27
N ALA A 65 -12.33 -8.45 -12.42
CA ALA A 65 -12.98 -9.30 -11.44
C ALA A 65 -12.11 -9.51 -10.19
N LEU A 66 -10.80 -9.68 -10.36
CA LEU A 66 -9.86 -9.73 -9.26
C LEU A 66 -9.84 -8.41 -8.48
N LEU A 67 -9.80 -7.29 -9.21
CA LEU A 67 -9.83 -5.98 -8.58
C LEU A 67 -11.12 -5.75 -7.78
N GLU A 68 -12.26 -6.14 -8.33
CA GLU A 68 -13.55 -6.03 -7.63
C GLU A 68 -13.59 -6.87 -6.36
N ARG A 69 -13.15 -8.11 -6.41
CA ARG A 69 -13.02 -8.97 -5.23
C ARG A 69 -12.18 -8.30 -4.15
N ARG A 70 -11.01 -7.77 -4.51
CA ARG A 70 -10.11 -7.05 -3.59
C ARG A 70 -10.74 -5.80 -2.97
N LEU A 71 -11.52 -5.05 -3.74
CA LEU A 71 -12.19 -3.85 -3.24
C LEU A 71 -13.39 -4.17 -2.34
N ARG A 72 -14.01 -5.34 -2.49
CA ARG A 72 -15.19 -5.77 -1.71
C ARG A 72 -14.86 -6.56 -0.45
N MET A 73 -13.63 -7.07 -0.32
CA MET A 73 -13.28 -7.93 0.80
C MET A 73 -13.38 -7.21 2.14
N ARG A 74 -14.25 -7.76 2.99
CA ARG A 74 -14.36 -7.45 4.41
C ARG A 74 -14.10 -8.74 5.18
N GLU A 75 -13.17 -8.68 6.13
CA GLU A 75 -12.90 -9.81 7.01
C GLU A 75 -14.11 -10.07 7.91
N LYS A 76 -14.62 -11.29 7.86
CA LYS A 76 -15.79 -11.73 8.64
C LYS A 76 -15.39 -12.41 9.96
N GLU A 77 -14.22 -13.03 10.00
CA GLU A 77 -13.69 -13.77 11.13
C GLU A 77 -13.21 -12.85 12.27
N ALA A 78 -13.73 -13.05 13.49
CA ALA A 78 -13.38 -12.20 14.63
C ALA A 78 -11.89 -12.30 15.02
N ALA A 79 -11.26 -13.47 14.88
CA ALA A 79 -9.85 -13.68 15.15
C ALA A 79 -8.98 -12.91 14.14
N GLN A 80 -9.33 -12.96 12.86
CA GLN A 80 -8.62 -12.24 11.80
C GLN A 80 -8.76 -10.73 11.97
N ARG A 81 -9.90 -10.23 12.44
CA ARG A 81 -10.07 -8.79 12.75
C ARG A 81 -9.09 -8.30 13.82
N LYS A 82 -8.82 -9.09 14.86
CA LYS A 82 -7.82 -8.73 15.89
C LYS A 82 -6.40 -8.68 15.32
N ILE A 83 -6.03 -9.68 14.51
CA ILE A 83 -4.72 -9.72 13.84
C ILE A 83 -4.56 -8.52 12.91
N ILE A 84 -5.57 -8.19 12.13
CA ILE A 84 -5.56 -7.02 11.23
C ILE A 84 -5.44 -5.72 12.02
N ALA A 85 -6.18 -5.56 13.13
CA ALA A 85 -6.08 -4.37 13.97
C ALA A 85 -4.69 -4.22 14.58
N LEU A 86 -4.08 -5.32 15.05
CA LEU A 86 -2.72 -5.32 15.56
C LEU A 86 -1.70 -4.98 14.46
N SER A 87 -1.91 -5.48 13.24
CA SER A 87 -1.09 -5.14 12.07
C SER A 87 -1.18 -3.66 11.72
N TYR A 88 -2.35 -3.04 11.78
CA TYR A 88 -2.49 -1.59 11.58
C TYR A 88 -1.71 -0.79 12.62
N LEU A 89 -1.78 -1.19 13.89
CA LEU A 89 -1.00 -0.55 14.95
C LEU A 89 0.51 -0.69 14.69
N TYR A 90 0.95 -1.89 14.34
CA TYR A 90 2.34 -2.14 13.99
C TYR A 90 2.81 -1.25 12.83
N PHE A 91 2.08 -1.21 11.73
CA PHE A 91 2.42 -0.38 10.58
C PHE A 91 2.41 1.11 10.92
N LEU A 92 1.46 1.56 11.74
CA LEU A 92 1.41 2.96 12.19
C LEU A 92 2.69 3.34 12.94
N VAL A 93 3.13 2.50 13.88
CA VAL A 93 4.37 2.71 14.63
C VAL A 93 5.59 2.71 13.70
N VAL A 94 5.69 1.72 12.79
CA VAL A 94 6.80 1.60 11.84
C VAL A 94 6.88 2.80 10.88
N PHE A 95 5.75 3.40 10.51
CA PHE A 95 5.75 4.59 9.65
C PHE A 95 6.08 5.88 10.39
N ILE A 96 5.72 5.98 11.67
CA ILE A 96 5.98 7.16 12.50
C ILE A 96 7.43 7.21 12.98
N LEU A 97 8.01 6.08 13.39
CA LEU A 97 9.33 6.00 13.99
C LEU A 97 10.45 6.64 13.16
N PRO A 98 10.57 6.37 11.84
CA PRO A 98 11.63 6.99 11.04
C PRO A 98 11.49 8.52 10.95
N GLY A 99 10.26 9.02 10.94
CA GLY A 99 10.01 10.46 10.99
C GLY A 99 10.47 11.08 12.31
N LEU A 100 10.15 10.44 13.44
CA LEU A 100 10.61 10.88 14.76
C LEU A 100 12.14 10.80 14.88
N ASP A 101 12.74 9.75 14.33
CA ASP A 101 14.20 9.60 14.29
C ASP A 101 14.87 10.78 13.58
N VAL A 102 14.35 11.16 12.41
CA VAL A 102 14.84 12.34 11.67
C VAL A 102 14.63 13.63 12.45
N ARG A 103 13.49 13.77 13.14
CA ARG A 103 13.15 14.97 13.91
C ARG A 103 14.04 15.15 15.12
N PHE A 104 14.31 14.07 15.84
CA PHE A 104 15.06 14.11 17.09
C PHE A 104 16.55 13.74 16.93
N GLY A 105 16.95 13.31 15.73
CA GLY A 105 18.33 12.95 15.44
C GLY A 105 18.83 11.74 16.25
N TRP A 106 17.96 10.74 16.49
CA TRP A 106 18.33 9.55 17.27
C TRP A 106 19.37 8.70 16.57
N SER A 107 19.28 8.62 15.25
CA SER A 107 20.25 7.91 14.41
C SER A 107 20.75 8.76 13.26
N ASN A 108 21.87 8.34 12.65
CA ASN A 108 22.38 8.95 11.43
C ASN A 108 22.46 7.89 10.33
N VAL A 109 21.31 7.61 9.71
CA VAL A 109 21.21 6.60 8.65
C VAL A 109 21.82 7.14 7.36
N PRO A 110 22.88 6.50 6.81
CA PRO A 110 23.47 6.92 5.54
C PRO A 110 22.45 6.86 4.40
N ALA A 111 22.54 7.81 3.47
CA ALA A 111 21.64 7.87 2.30
C ALA A 111 21.64 6.55 1.50
N LEU A 112 22.79 5.91 1.36
CA LEU A 112 22.92 4.62 0.67
C LEU A 112 22.04 3.54 1.30
N VAL A 113 21.99 3.46 2.63
CA VAL A 113 21.16 2.48 3.35
C VAL A 113 19.68 2.72 3.06
N SER A 114 19.24 3.98 3.07
CA SER A 114 17.86 4.35 2.74
C SER A 114 17.49 3.99 1.31
N ILE A 115 18.40 4.21 0.35
CA ILE A 115 18.20 3.86 -1.06
C ILE A 115 18.11 2.33 -1.21
N LEU A 116 19.06 1.57 -0.65
CA LEU A 116 19.05 0.11 -0.73
C LEU A 116 17.80 -0.49 -0.08
N ALA A 117 17.36 0.04 1.05
CA ALA A 117 16.12 -0.37 1.69
C ALA A 117 14.90 -0.15 0.77
N ASN A 118 14.83 0.97 0.07
CA ASN A 118 13.76 1.23 -0.90
C ASN A 118 13.82 0.29 -2.11
N VAL A 119 15.00 -0.09 -2.58
CA VAL A 119 15.16 -1.11 -3.64
C VAL A 119 14.61 -2.45 -3.18
N VAL A 120 14.89 -2.86 -1.94
CA VAL A 120 14.35 -4.11 -1.36
C VAL A 120 12.83 -4.04 -1.24
N VAL A 121 12.27 -2.93 -0.78
CA VAL A 121 10.81 -2.70 -0.71
C VAL A 121 10.19 -2.80 -2.10
N PHE A 122 10.78 -2.15 -3.10
CA PHE A 122 10.30 -2.21 -4.48
C PHE A 122 10.35 -3.63 -5.05
N ALA A 123 11.43 -4.38 -4.81
CA ALA A 123 11.55 -5.78 -5.23
C ALA A 123 10.48 -6.66 -4.57
N GLY A 124 10.27 -6.51 -3.27
CA GLY A 124 9.19 -7.21 -2.55
C GLY A 124 7.80 -6.87 -3.11
N TYR A 125 7.57 -5.60 -3.46
CA TYR A 125 6.33 -5.16 -4.09
C TYR A 125 6.13 -5.83 -5.46
N MET A 126 7.17 -5.92 -6.28
CA MET A 126 7.10 -6.58 -7.58
C MET A 126 6.84 -8.09 -7.47
N ILE A 127 7.44 -8.77 -6.49
CA ILE A 127 7.14 -10.18 -6.20
C ILE A 127 5.66 -10.34 -5.82
N PHE A 128 5.14 -9.48 -4.96
CA PHE A 128 3.73 -9.50 -4.58
C PHE A 128 2.81 -9.31 -5.79
N VAL A 129 3.11 -8.36 -6.68
CA VAL A 129 2.36 -8.14 -7.93
C VAL A 129 2.42 -9.38 -8.81
N TRP A 130 3.60 -9.97 -8.97
CA TRP A 130 3.77 -11.19 -9.76
C TRP A 130 2.93 -12.35 -9.20
N VAL A 131 2.96 -12.59 -7.90
CA VAL A 131 2.12 -13.61 -7.26
C VAL A 131 0.64 -13.34 -7.51
N MET A 132 0.21 -12.08 -7.47
CA MET A 132 -1.18 -11.71 -7.77
C MET A 132 -1.58 -11.99 -9.22
N THR A 133 -0.66 -11.85 -10.18
CA THR A 133 -0.94 -12.12 -11.60
C THR A 133 -0.99 -13.62 -11.90
N VAL A 134 -0.17 -14.42 -11.23
CA VAL A 134 -0.15 -15.88 -11.41
C VAL A 134 -1.29 -16.56 -10.67
N ASN A 135 -1.64 -16.06 -9.49
CA ASN A 135 -2.67 -16.65 -8.62
C ASN A 135 -3.89 -15.73 -8.49
N SER A 136 -4.80 -15.81 -9.46
CA SER A 136 -6.06 -15.06 -9.47
C SER A 136 -7.02 -15.49 -8.33
N TYR A 137 -6.77 -16.63 -7.69
CA TYR A 137 -7.54 -17.17 -6.56
C TYR A 137 -7.01 -16.69 -5.20
N LEU A 138 -5.98 -15.86 -5.15
CA LEU A 138 -5.44 -15.34 -3.89
C LEU A 138 -6.48 -14.47 -3.20
N SER A 139 -7.40 -15.14 -2.53
CA SER A 139 -8.43 -14.55 -1.69
C SER A 139 -7.76 -14.06 -0.39
N ARG A 140 -8.19 -12.90 0.10
CA ARG A 140 -7.79 -12.40 1.42
C ARG A 140 -8.50 -13.17 2.54
N THR A 141 -9.58 -13.85 2.20
CA THR A 141 -10.35 -14.74 3.08
C THR A 141 -9.99 -16.18 2.76
N VAL A 142 -9.68 -16.96 3.79
CA VAL A 142 -9.60 -18.42 3.69
C VAL A 142 -11.06 -18.90 3.63
N GLU A 143 -11.53 -19.27 2.43
CA GLU A 143 -12.78 -20.01 2.29
C GLU A 143 -12.43 -21.49 2.53
N VAL A 144 -12.93 -22.05 3.62
CA VAL A 144 -12.91 -23.48 3.89
C VAL A 144 -14.24 -23.99 3.33
N ASP A 145 -14.19 -24.77 2.25
CA ASP A 145 -15.33 -25.54 1.73
C ASP A 145 -15.69 -26.68 2.69
#